data_ead62c1c759fe7ea7fcd4b37078759c3
#
_entry.id   ead62c1c759fe7ea7fcd4b37078759c3
#
_cell.length_a   1.000
_cell.length_b   1.000
_cell.length_c   1.000
_cell.angle_alpha   90.00
_cell.angle_beta   90.00
_cell.angle_gamma   90.00
#
_symmetry.space_group_name_H-M   'P 1'
#
loop_
_entity.id
_entity.type
_entity.pdbx_description
1 polymer ?
#
loop_
_entity_poly.entity_id
_entity_poly.type
_entity_poly.pdbx_seq_one_letter_code
_entity_poly.pdbx_strand_id
1 'polypeptide(L)'
;LVAQKDLYAVGDTAIYIQPDYCLPDTPLFQDFIAPGGDPKKSYLGKIEDQPRRIRAIKFPLSKEPNGDKVYSNGILLPLSVVTSHIGQQPISAENLGITKYEAPIKLMGDTQLSPFPSGWYQTDEENINNVWNEVAFPIYLIGTQKIDGTSISISTEYIATRKNVMERFVKKGDTEVESTETYIKYGSQYQDILRAAQETEIVLRGELNGQGVGSSGNKLNPALKEAANIRFFGIDRLRGGITYKLPHAEFVAKAQALGIQTVPIIFEKEFSSRGELLATCEAYFAQHVIEGIVVRTPDSKFSAKIMNNYYDSKK
;
A
#
# COMPACT_ATOMS: atom_id res chain seq x y z
N LEU A 1 14.44 13.52 0.25
CA LEU A 1 15.54 12.54 0.18
C LEU A 1 16.77 13.06 0.90
N VAL A 2 17.48 12.16 1.58
CA VAL A 2 18.79 12.44 2.17
C VAL A 2 19.83 11.74 1.31
N ALA A 3 20.86 12.46 0.94
CA ALA A 3 21.98 11.95 0.16
C ALA A 3 23.30 12.26 0.89
N GLN A 4 24.36 11.57 0.53
CA GLN A 4 25.70 11.86 1.03
C GLN A 4 26.10 13.29 0.62
N LYS A 5 26.73 14.01 1.56
CA LYS A 5 27.24 15.35 1.32
C LYS A 5 28.21 15.35 0.13
N ASP A 6 28.11 16.34 -0.72
CA ASP A 6 28.97 16.56 -1.88
C ASP A 6 28.92 15.46 -2.97
N LEU A 7 27.94 14.54 -2.89
CA LEU A 7 27.75 13.51 -3.91
C LEU A 7 27.01 14.01 -5.15
N TYR A 8 26.19 15.06 -5.01
CA TYR A 8 25.39 15.63 -6.07
C TYR A 8 25.49 17.16 -6.10
N ALA A 9 25.48 17.73 -7.28
CA ALA A 9 25.30 19.15 -7.54
C ALA A 9 23.91 19.44 -8.12
N VAL A 10 23.48 20.68 -8.04
CA VAL A 10 22.22 21.09 -8.68
C VAL A 10 22.37 20.99 -10.21
N GLY A 11 21.46 20.24 -10.83
CA GLY A 11 21.48 19.93 -12.26
C GLY A 11 21.99 18.52 -12.59
N ASP A 12 22.56 17.79 -11.64
CA ASP A 12 22.97 16.40 -11.85
C ASP A 12 21.75 15.49 -12.07
N THR A 13 21.94 14.53 -12.97
CA THR A 13 20.96 13.44 -13.19
C THR A 13 21.27 12.29 -12.23
N ALA A 14 20.26 11.84 -11.52
CA ALA A 14 20.34 10.73 -10.60
C ALA A 14 19.24 9.70 -10.86
N ILE A 15 19.49 8.44 -10.49
CA ILE A 15 18.50 7.37 -10.53
C ILE A 15 17.81 7.33 -9.16
N TYR A 16 16.50 7.52 -9.16
CA TYR A 16 15.67 7.43 -7.98
C TYR A 16 14.99 6.05 -7.89
N ILE A 17 15.24 5.34 -6.79
CA ILE A 17 14.54 4.10 -6.47
C ILE A 17 13.55 4.38 -5.35
N GLN A 18 12.29 4.09 -5.63
CA GLN A 18 11.15 4.39 -4.79
C GLN A 18 11.11 3.52 -3.52
N PRO A 19 10.42 3.96 -2.45
CA PRO A 19 10.01 3.09 -1.37
C PRO A 19 9.20 1.89 -1.88
N ASP A 20 9.15 0.84 -1.07
CA ASP A 20 8.44 -0.40 -1.37
C ASP A 20 9.07 -1.24 -2.51
N TYR A 21 10.32 -0.96 -2.86
CA TYR A 21 11.12 -1.84 -3.68
C TYR A 21 12.17 -2.56 -2.85
N CYS A 22 12.53 -3.77 -3.28
CA CYS A 22 13.57 -4.62 -2.69
C CYS A 22 14.82 -4.56 -3.56
N LEU A 23 15.98 -4.38 -2.91
CA LEU A 23 17.27 -4.33 -3.58
C LEU A 23 17.92 -5.73 -3.62
N PRO A 24 18.55 -6.12 -4.75
CA PRO A 24 19.35 -7.33 -4.81
C PRO A 24 20.66 -7.17 -4.02
N ASP A 25 21.27 -8.32 -3.65
CA ASP A 25 22.57 -8.34 -3.02
C ASP A 25 23.68 -8.22 -4.06
N THR A 26 23.90 -7.01 -4.53
CA THR A 26 24.94 -6.71 -5.53
C THR A 26 25.86 -5.59 -5.03
N PRO A 27 27.08 -5.48 -5.55
CA PRO A 27 28.02 -4.42 -5.17
C PRO A 27 27.44 -3.01 -5.27
N LEU A 28 26.53 -2.77 -6.25
CA LEU A 28 25.87 -1.48 -6.45
C LEU A 28 25.10 -1.01 -5.20
N PHE A 29 24.55 -1.93 -4.41
CA PHE A 29 23.68 -1.60 -3.29
C PHE A 29 24.29 -1.85 -1.91
N GLN A 30 25.58 -2.26 -1.85
CA GLN A 30 26.23 -2.61 -0.58
C GLN A 30 26.26 -1.48 0.43
N ASP A 31 26.43 -0.24 0.00
CA ASP A 31 26.43 0.93 0.89
C ASP A 31 25.08 1.16 1.58
N PHE A 32 23.99 0.62 1.04
CA PHE A 32 22.66 0.65 1.65
C PHE A 32 22.37 -0.60 2.47
N ILE A 33 22.88 -1.76 2.03
CA ILE A 33 22.68 -3.06 2.68
C ILE A 33 23.54 -3.18 3.94
N ALA A 34 24.82 -2.83 3.82
CA ALA A 34 25.79 -2.95 4.88
C ALA A 34 26.77 -1.76 4.90
N PRO A 35 26.35 -0.57 5.31
CA PRO A 35 27.19 0.63 5.35
C PRO A 35 28.48 0.38 6.13
N GLY A 36 29.64 0.61 5.48
CA GLY A 36 30.94 0.33 6.07
C GLY A 36 31.20 -1.15 6.34
N GLY A 37 30.50 -2.06 5.64
CA GLY A 37 30.63 -3.51 5.82
C GLY A 37 29.84 -4.08 7.01
N ASP A 38 29.02 -3.27 7.70
CA ASP A 38 28.25 -3.69 8.86
C ASP A 38 26.75 -3.82 8.53
N PRO A 39 26.19 -5.04 8.40
CA PRO A 39 24.76 -5.24 8.10
C PRO A 39 23.83 -4.69 9.19
N LYS A 40 24.30 -4.51 10.42
CA LYS A 40 23.51 -3.92 11.51
C LYS A 40 23.20 -2.44 11.29
N LYS A 41 23.98 -1.78 10.43
CA LYS A 41 23.80 -0.38 10.04
C LYS A 41 22.95 -0.22 8.77
N SER A 42 22.35 -1.30 8.26
CA SER A 42 21.55 -1.27 7.05
C SER A 42 20.51 -0.15 7.06
N TYR A 43 20.41 0.56 5.94
CA TYR A 43 19.33 1.53 5.67
C TYR A 43 18.05 0.86 5.16
N LEU A 44 18.01 -0.47 5.11
CA LEU A 44 16.90 -1.25 4.58
C LEU A 44 16.20 -2.02 5.71
N GLY A 45 15.07 -2.64 5.38
CA GLY A 45 14.38 -3.57 6.28
C GLY A 45 15.28 -4.73 6.69
N LYS A 46 15.01 -5.34 7.85
CA LYS A 46 15.73 -6.51 8.34
C LYS A 46 15.70 -7.62 7.29
N ILE A 47 16.87 -8.23 7.07
CA ILE A 47 17.06 -9.27 6.04
C ILE A 47 16.20 -10.50 6.32
N GLU A 48 15.98 -10.83 7.60
CA GLU A 48 15.26 -12.04 8.02
C GLU A 48 13.75 -11.97 7.78
N ASP A 49 13.16 -10.74 7.95
CA ASP A 49 11.70 -10.57 7.89
C ASP A 49 11.24 -9.91 6.58
N GLN A 50 12.11 -9.15 5.93
CA GLN A 50 11.77 -8.35 4.75
C GLN A 50 12.99 -8.23 3.84
N PRO A 51 12.96 -8.80 2.64
CA PRO A 51 14.13 -8.84 1.77
C PRO A 51 14.52 -7.42 1.32
N ARG A 52 15.43 -6.78 2.04
CA ARG A 52 16.08 -5.50 1.68
C ARG A 52 15.14 -4.43 1.14
N ARG A 53 13.95 -4.32 1.74
CA ARG A 53 12.93 -3.36 1.33
C ARG A 53 13.35 -1.94 1.65
N ILE A 54 13.22 -1.04 0.69
CA ILE A 54 13.39 0.40 0.88
C ILE A 54 12.18 0.94 1.66
N ARG A 55 12.44 1.65 2.76
CA ARG A 55 11.44 2.28 3.62
C ARG A 55 11.81 3.71 3.93
N ALA A 56 10.87 4.46 4.52
CA ALA A 56 11.17 5.77 5.08
C ALA A 56 12.20 5.66 6.21
N ILE A 57 13.30 6.36 6.10
CA ILE A 57 14.38 6.38 7.10
C ILE A 57 14.46 7.76 7.73
N LYS A 58 14.58 7.79 9.04
CA LYS A 58 14.66 9.00 9.84
C LYS A 58 16.12 9.37 10.08
N PHE A 59 16.49 10.56 9.66
CA PHE A 59 17.82 11.15 9.90
C PHE A 59 17.72 12.31 10.88
N PRO A 60 18.59 12.39 11.90
CA PRO A 60 18.70 13.59 12.74
C PRO A 60 19.34 14.73 11.94
N LEU A 61 18.78 15.92 12.01
CA LEU A 61 19.38 17.14 11.44
C LEU A 61 20.42 17.77 12.37
N SER A 62 20.38 17.41 13.67
CA SER A 62 21.35 17.84 14.66
C SER A 62 21.77 16.66 15.55
N LYS A 63 22.87 16.84 16.31
CA LYS A 63 23.34 15.86 17.30
C LYS A 63 22.54 15.94 18.60
N GLU A 64 21.64 16.91 18.76
CA GLU A 64 20.81 17.04 19.94
C GLU A 64 19.77 15.91 20.03
N PRO A 65 19.55 15.32 21.22
CA PRO A 65 18.65 14.16 21.37
C PRO A 65 17.20 14.43 20.90
N ASN A 66 16.73 15.67 21.04
CA ASN A 66 15.39 16.13 20.63
C ASN A 66 15.43 17.06 19.39
N GLY A 67 16.56 17.09 18.67
CA GLY A 67 16.73 17.93 17.50
C GLY A 67 15.81 17.52 16.34
N ASP A 68 15.65 18.45 15.39
CA ASP A 68 14.85 18.23 14.19
C ASP A 68 15.31 16.99 13.42
N LYS A 69 14.38 16.32 12.80
CA LYS A 69 14.59 15.08 12.06
C LYS A 69 13.95 15.20 10.68
N VAL A 70 14.61 14.62 9.70
CA VAL A 70 14.10 14.55 8.32
C VAL A 70 13.92 13.08 7.92
N TYR A 71 12.91 12.81 7.12
CA TYR A 71 12.69 11.48 6.55
C TYR A 71 13.19 11.42 5.12
N SER A 72 13.97 10.39 4.81
CA SER A 72 14.35 10.04 3.45
C SER A 72 13.43 8.94 2.93
N ASN A 73 12.72 9.22 1.85
CA ASN A 73 11.82 8.29 1.18
C ASN A 73 12.44 7.86 -0.15
N GLY A 74 13.02 6.67 -0.18
CA GLY A 74 13.70 6.15 -1.36
C GLY A 74 15.22 6.37 -1.34
N ILE A 75 15.86 5.96 -2.41
CA ILE A 75 17.31 5.97 -2.60
C ILE A 75 17.64 6.73 -3.88
N LEU A 76 18.74 7.51 -3.84
CA LEU A 76 19.35 8.13 -5.01
C LEU A 76 20.68 7.46 -5.33
N LEU A 77 20.93 7.15 -6.60
CA LEU A 77 22.20 6.68 -7.12
C LEU A 77 22.70 7.63 -8.23
N PRO A 78 23.99 7.95 -8.25
CA PRO A 78 24.57 8.69 -9.37
C PRO A 78 24.39 7.92 -10.70
N LEU A 79 23.99 8.62 -11.75
CA LEU A 79 23.78 8.01 -13.07
C LEU A 79 25.03 7.26 -13.54
N SER A 80 26.21 7.84 -13.34
CA SER A 80 27.49 7.23 -13.73
C SER A 80 27.77 5.88 -13.06
N VAL A 81 27.41 5.75 -11.79
CA VAL A 81 27.57 4.51 -11.02
C VAL A 81 26.64 3.43 -11.56
N VAL A 82 25.39 3.79 -11.84
CA VAL A 82 24.40 2.86 -12.40
C VAL A 82 24.80 2.42 -13.80
N THR A 83 25.18 3.34 -14.69
CA THR A 83 25.60 3.02 -16.06
C THR A 83 26.87 2.17 -16.09
N SER A 84 27.82 2.40 -15.18
CA SER A 84 29.00 1.54 -15.06
C SER A 84 28.65 0.12 -14.62
N HIS A 85 27.59 -0.05 -13.84
CA HIS A 85 27.16 -1.36 -13.34
C HIS A 85 26.43 -2.19 -14.42
N ILE A 86 25.50 -1.57 -15.17
CA ILE A 86 24.67 -2.26 -16.17
C ILE A 86 25.26 -2.23 -17.58
N GLY A 87 26.32 -1.45 -17.82
CA GLY A 87 26.93 -1.28 -19.14
C GLY A 87 25.99 -0.60 -20.15
N GLN A 88 25.80 -1.25 -21.30
CA GLN A 88 24.93 -0.73 -22.38
C GLN A 88 23.45 -1.11 -22.23
N GLN A 89 23.08 -1.80 -21.16
CA GLN A 89 21.67 -2.16 -20.94
C GLN A 89 20.83 -0.94 -20.59
N PRO A 90 19.54 -0.89 -20.96
CA PRO A 90 18.64 0.16 -20.54
C PRO A 90 18.51 0.21 -19.01
N ILE A 91 18.40 1.42 -18.44
CA ILE A 91 18.14 1.58 -17.01
C ILE A 91 16.69 1.18 -16.75
N SER A 92 16.51 0.06 -16.07
CA SER A 92 15.20 -0.48 -15.67
C SER A 92 15.31 -1.21 -14.34
N ALA A 93 14.20 -1.40 -13.65
CA ALA A 93 14.15 -2.20 -12.42
C ALA A 93 14.64 -3.63 -12.67
N GLU A 94 14.26 -4.22 -13.80
CA GLU A 94 14.63 -5.58 -14.20
C GLU A 94 16.17 -5.72 -14.37
N ASN A 95 16.79 -4.81 -15.12
CA ASN A 95 18.24 -4.84 -15.37
C ASN A 95 19.08 -4.53 -14.12
N LEU A 96 18.47 -3.86 -13.14
CA LEU A 96 19.05 -3.62 -11.82
C LEU A 96 18.74 -4.73 -10.81
N GLY A 97 17.91 -5.71 -11.18
CA GLY A 97 17.46 -6.78 -10.29
C GLY A 97 16.55 -6.30 -9.15
N ILE A 98 15.95 -5.12 -9.29
CA ILE A 98 15.07 -4.51 -8.30
C ILE A 98 13.66 -5.08 -8.47
N THR A 99 13.03 -5.48 -7.37
CA THR A 99 11.68 -6.04 -7.37
C THR A 99 10.76 -5.24 -6.45
N LYS A 100 9.48 -5.13 -6.82
CA LYS A 100 8.49 -4.52 -5.92
C LYS A 100 8.31 -5.43 -4.70
N TYR A 101 8.31 -4.86 -3.50
CA TYR A 101 8.04 -5.62 -2.28
C TYR A 101 6.59 -6.08 -2.25
N GLU A 102 6.44 -7.33 -1.93
CA GLU A 102 5.13 -7.92 -1.73
C GLU A 102 5.14 -8.70 -0.42
N ALA A 103 4.30 -8.25 0.51
CA ALA A 103 4.16 -8.94 1.77
C ALA A 103 3.66 -10.38 1.53
N PRO A 104 4.27 -11.39 2.14
CA PRO A 104 3.78 -12.76 2.04
C PRO A 104 2.40 -12.86 2.65
N ILE A 105 1.52 -13.63 2.00
CA ILE A 105 0.20 -13.94 2.55
C ILE A 105 0.41 -14.91 3.70
N LYS A 106 0.04 -14.50 4.91
CA LYS A 106 0.04 -15.36 6.08
C LYS A 106 -1.36 -15.98 6.21
N LEU A 107 -1.50 -17.23 5.81
CA LEU A 107 -2.71 -17.99 6.07
C LEU A 107 -2.78 -18.34 7.55
N MET A 108 -3.92 -18.11 8.17
CA MET A 108 -4.17 -18.38 9.60
C MET A 108 -5.18 -19.50 9.82
N GLY A 109 -5.63 -20.12 8.76
CA GLY A 109 -6.59 -21.23 8.76
C GLY A 109 -6.38 -22.17 7.59
N ASP A 110 -7.34 -23.08 7.41
CA ASP A 110 -7.37 -24.00 6.30
C ASP A 110 -8.16 -23.38 5.13
N THR A 111 -7.51 -23.20 4.01
CA THR A 111 -8.15 -22.80 2.74
C THR A 111 -7.32 -23.30 1.57
N GLN A 112 -7.95 -23.39 0.41
CA GLN A 112 -7.26 -23.59 -0.86
C GLN A 112 -7.16 -22.24 -1.58
N LEU A 113 -6.04 -22.02 -2.27
CA LEU A 113 -5.79 -20.82 -3.03
C LEU A 113 -5.93 -21.10 -4.51
N SER A 114 -6.68 -20.24 -5.18
CA SER A 114 -6.79 -20.19 -6.64
C SER A 114 -6.20 -18.89 -7.17
N PRO A 115 -5.80 -18.81 -8.45
CA PRO A 115 -5.30 -17.56 -9.04
C PRO A 115 -6.31 -16.42 -8.93
N PHE A 116 -5.80 -15.20 -8.71
CA PHE A 116 -6.61 -13.99 -8.73
C PHE A 116 -7.26 -13.81 -10.10
N PRO A 117 -8.55 -13.40 -10.20
CA PRO A 117 -9.23 -13.25 -11.47
C PRO A 117 -8.52 -12.27 -12.40
N SER A 118 -8.17 -12.69 -13.61
CA SER A 118 -7.30 -11.95 -14.53
C SER A 118 -7.87 -10.59 -14.98
N GLY A 119 -9.19 -10.45 -14.98
CA GLY A 119 -9.85 -9.18 -15.32
C GLY A 119 -10.06 -8.25 -14.14
N TRP A 120 -9.68 -8.65 -12.93
CA TRP A 120 -9.85 -7.81 -11.76
C TRP A 120 -8.65 -6.90 -11.58
N TYR A 121 -8.94 -5.62 -11.36
CA TYR A 121 -7.93 -4.63 -10.98
C TYR A 121 -7.33 -4.96 -9.60
N GLN A 122 -6.02 -4.88 -9.49
CA GLN A 122 -5.32 -5.02 -8.21
C GLN A 122 -5.34 -3.69 -7.45
N THR A 123 -5.75 -3.75 -6.19
CA THR A 123 -5.88 -2.57 -5.32
C THR A 123 -4.51 -2.20 -4.71
N ASP A 124 -3.71 -1.47 -5.45
CA ASP A 124 -2.44 -0.91 -4.97
C ASP A 124 -2.30 0.53 -5.47
N GLU A 125 -2.53 1.47 -4.57
CA GLU A 125 -2.41 2.88 -4.91
C GLU A 125 -0.93 3.27 -5.02
N GLU A 126 -0.56 3.95 -6.09
CA GLU A 126 0.80 4.49 -6.24
C GLU A 126 1.08 5.59 -5.20
N ASN A 127 2.35 5.72 -4.82
CA ASN A 127 2.76 6.84 -3.98
C ASN A 127 2.64 8.14 -4.78
N ILE A 128 2.04 9.17 -4.19
CA ILE A 128 1.84 10.46 -4.84
C ILE A 128 3.14 11.05 -5.41
N ASN A 129 4.26 10.77 -4.77
CA ASN A 129 5.58 11.24 -5.24
C ASN A 129 5.98 10.67 -6.61
N ASN A 130 5.38 9.57 -7.02
CA ASN A 130 5.67 8.91 -8.29
C ASN A 130 4.79 9.40 -9.44
N VAL A 131 3.66 10.03 -9.12
CA VAL A 131 2.61 10.39 -10.07
C VAL A 131 2.28 11.88 -10.09
N TRP A 132 3.17 12.75 -9.58
CA TRP A 132 2.94 14.20 -9.61
C TRP A 132 2.75 14.77 -11.01
N ASN A 133 3.33 14.16 -12.03
CA ASN A 133 3.15 14.54 -13.43
C ASN A 133 1.74 14.25 -13.97
N GLU A 134 0.96 13.45 -13.26
CA GLU A 134 -0.44 13.14 -13.60
C GLU A 134 -1.42 14.09 -12.91
N VAL A 135 -0.93 14.97 -12.02
CA VAL A 135 -1.75 15.88 -11.23
C VAL A 135 -1.63 17.29 -11.75
N ALA A 136 -2.72 17.84 -12.30
CA ALA A 136 -2.83 19.23 -12.68
C ALA A 136 -3.64 20.00 -11.62
N PHE A 137 -3.09 21.12 -11.13
CA PHE A 137 -3.76 22.00 -10.18
C PHE A 137 -4.43 23.19 -10.91
N PRO A 138 -5.60 23.72 -10.41
CA PRO A 138 -6.32 23.24 -9.24
C PRO A 138 -6.99 21.88 -9.47
N ILE A 139 -7.12 21.09 -8.39
CA ILE A 139 -7.75 19.77 -8.46
C ILE A 139 -8.63 19.52 -7.24
N TYR A 140 -9.85 19.00 -7.46
CA TYR A 140 -10.72 18.56 -6.37
C TYR A 140 -10.39 17.13 -5.98
N LEU A 141 -10.08 16.91 -4.71
CA LEU A 141 -9.70 15.60 -4.18
C LEU A 141 -10.52 15.24 -2.94
N ILE A 142 -10.81 13.95 -2.86
CA ILE A 142 -11.37 13.27 -1.69
C ILE A 142 -10.23 12.52 -1.03
N GLY A 143 -9.90 12.88 0.22
CA GLY A 143 -8.90 12.20 1.04
C GLY A 143 -9.55 11.25 2.02
N THR A 144 -9.19 9.98 1.97
CA THR A 144 -9.69 8.95 2.89
C THR A 144 -8.56 8.34 3.69
N GLN A 145 -8.85 7.87 4.90
CA GLN A 145 -7.87 7.20 5.74
C GLN A 145 -7.35 5.93 5.05
N LYS A 146 -6.04 5.83 4.91
CA LYS A 146 -5.39 4.58 4.54
C LYS A 146 -5.34 3.66 5.76
N ILE A 147 -6.09 2.58 5.71
CA ILE A 147 -6.11 1.56 6.76
C ILE A 147 -4.86 0.68 6.62
N ASP A 148 -4.17 0.44 7.72
CA ASP A 148 -3.07 -0.53 7.79
C ASP A 148 -3.62 -1.90 8.16
N GLY A 149 -3.75 -2.75 7.16
CA GLY A 149 -4.34 -4.07 7.28
C GLY A 149 -3.89 -4.99 6.15
N THR A 150 -4.82 -5.72 5.60
CA THR A 150 -4.60 -6.58 4.45
C THR A 150 -5.75 -6.45 3.46
N SER A 151 -5.42 -6.28 2.17
CA SER A 151 -6.40 -6.06 1.12
C SER A 151 -7.31 -7.27 0.93
N ILE A 152 -8.61 -7.01 0.86
CA ILE A 152 -9.64 -8.01 0.59
C ILE A 152 -10.57 -7.52 -0.52
N SER A 153 -10.93 -8.44 -1.43
CA SER A 153 -11.89 -8.20 -2.49
C SER A 153 -13.00 -9.26 -2.42
N ILE A 154 -14.25 -8.83 -2.49
CA ILE A 154 -15.39 -9.71 -2.28
C ILE A 154 -16.43 -9.51 -3.40
N SER A 155 -16.81 -10.60 -4.06
CA SER A 155 -17.96 -10.68 -4.98
C SER A 155 -18.92 -11.77 -4.51
N THR A 156 -20.00 -11.98 -5.23
CA THR A 156 -20.90 -13.12 -4.98
C THR A 156 -20.23 -14.47 -5.15
N GLU A 157 -19.14 -14.56 -5.92
CA GLU A 157 -18.43 -15.79 -6.22
C GLU A 157 -17.14 -15.94 -5.41
N TYR A 158 -16.38 -14.84 -5.24
CA TYR A 158 -15.01 -14.89 -4.75
C TYR A 158 -14.79 -14.05 -3.49
N ILE A 159 -13.97 -14.57 -2.60
CA ILE A 159 -13.27 -13.83 -1.55
C ILE A 159 -11.78 -13.92 -1.88
N ALA A 160 -11.15 -12.79 -2.13
CA ALA A 160 -9.78 -12.74 -2.61
C ALA A 160 -8.90 -11.81 -1.80
N THR A 161 -7.64 -12.17 -1.66
CA THR A 161 -6.55 -11.28 -1.26
C THR A 161 -6.13 -10.42 -2.46
N ARG A 162 -5.02 -9.71 -2.37
CA ARG A 162 -4.44 -9.01 -3.54
C ARG A 162 -4.08 -9.93 -4.71
N LYS A 163 -3.76 -11.20 -4.45
CA LYS A 163 -3.15 -12.11 -5.44
C LYS A 163 -3.88 -13.41 -5.64
N ASN A 164 -4.66 -13.84 -4.68
CA ASN A 164 -5.26 -15.17 -4.68
C ASN A 164 -6.73 -15.09 -4.27
N VAL A 165 -7.55 -15.90 -4.90
CA VAL A 165 -8.86 -16.26 -4.41
C VAL A 165 -8.69 -17.31 -3.30
N MET A 166 -9.51 -17.21 -2.27
CA MET A 166 -9.60 -18.17 -1.19
C MET A 166 -10.89 -18.95 -1.29
N GLU A 167 -10.78 -20.26 -1.23
CA GLU A 167 -11.96 -21.13 -1.23
C GLU A 167 -12.70 -20.98 0.10
N ARG A 168 -13.99 -20.64 0.01
CA ARG A 168 -14.84 -20.50 1.19
C ARG A 168 -15.09 -21.84 1.87
N PHE A 169 -15.23 -22.91 1.09
CA PHE A 169 -15.49 -24.24 1.61
C PHE A 169 -14.33 -25.17 1.30
N VAL A 170 -13.98 -26.00 2.27
CA VAL A 170 -12.88 -26.96 2.16
C VAL A 170 -13.37 -28.36 2.56
N LYS A 171 -12.83 -29.38 1.91
CA LYS A 171 -13.14 -30.78 2.24
C LYS A 171 -12.41 -31.23 3.50
N LYS A 172 -13.15 -31.75 4.47
CA LYS A 172 -12.62 -32.48 5.65
C LYS A 172 -13.19 -33.87 5.66
N GLY A 173 -12.40 -34.83 5.15
CA GLY A 173 -12.92 -36.21 4.85
C GLY A 173 -13.97 -36.11 3.75
N ASP A 174 -15.14 -36.70 4.01
CA ASP A 174 -16.28 -36.71 3.08
C ASP A 174 -17.23 -35.51 3.23
N THR A 175 -16.95 -34.59 4.14
CA THR A 175 -17.78 -33.40 4.39
C THR A 175 -17.14 -32.15 3.88
N GLU A 176 -17.96 -31.24 3.36
CA GLU A 176 -17.55 -29.86 3.02
C GLU A 176 -17.90 -28.95 4.19
N VAL A 177 -16.92 -28.19 4.66
CA VAL A 177 -17.06 -27.27 5.79
C VAL A 177 -16.54 -25.88 5.40
N GLU A 178 -17.09 -24.83 6.01
CA GLU A 178 -16.59 -23.48 5.80
C GLU A 178 -15.16 -23.35 6.38
N SER A 179 -14.27 -22.72 5.62
CA SER A 179 -12.88 -22.49 6.01
C SER A 179 -12.80 -21.61 7.26
N THR A 180 -11.84 -21.90 8.13
CA THR A 180 -11.53 -21.11 9.32
C THR A 180 -10.55 -19.95 9.03
N GLU A 181 -10.15 -19.79 7.76
CA GLU A 181 -9.26 -18.71 7.34
C GLU A 181 -9.85 -17.34 7.66
N THR A 182 -9.01 -16.45 8.17
CA THR A 182 -9.42 -15.12 8.65
C THR A 182 -10.16 -14.31 7.59
N TYR A 183 -9.72 -14.37 6.33
CA TYR A 183 -10.40 -13.68 5.21
C TYR A 183 -11.81 -14.25 4.98
N ILE A 184 -11.98 -15.54 5.08
CA ILE A 184 -13.28 -16.19 4.94
C ILE A 184 -14.16 -15.84 6.14
N LYS A 185 -13.65 -16.00 7.35
CA LYS A 185 -14.36 -15.67 8.59
C LYS A 185 -15.00 -14.27 8.59
N TYR A 186 -14.27 -13.26 8.08
CA TYR A 186 -14.77 -11.88 8.06
C TYR A 186 -15.38 -11.48 6.71
N GLY A 187 -15.03 -12.14 5.61
CA GLY A 187 -15.51 -11.83 4.27
C GLY A 187 -16.83 -12.49 3.90
N SER A 188 -17.12 -13.70 4.42
CA SER A 188 -18.29 -14.48 4.03
C SER A 188 -19.61 -13.75 4.26
N GLN A 189 -19.75 -13.03 5.37
CA GLN A 189 -20.96 -12.23 5.65
C GLN A 189 -21.25 -11.20 4.55
N TYR A 190 -20.23 -10.58 3.96
CA TYR A 190 -20.41 -9.60 2.88
C TYR A 190 -20.71 -10.26 1.55
N GLN A 191 -20.15 -11.45 1.31
CA GLN A 191 -20.52 -12.27 0.18
C GLN A 191 -22.02 -12.67 0.28
N ASP A 192 -22.49 -13.01 1.47
CA ASP A 192 -23.90 -13.34 1.71
C ASP A 192 -24.81 -12.11 1.58
N ILE A 193 -24.37 -10.92 2.00
CA ILE A 193 -25.07 -9.65 1.74
C ILE A 193 -25.22 -9.42 0.24
N LEU A 194 -24.17 -9.58 -0.55
CA LEU A 194 -24.20 -9.42 -2.00
C LEU A 194 -25.17 -10.42 -2.66
N ARG A 195 -25.15 -11.66 -2.23
CA ARG A 195 -26.05 -12.70 -2.74
C ARG A 195 -27.52 -12.40 -2.41
N ALA A 196 -27.79 -12.00 -1.17
CA ALA A 196 -29.15 -11.64 -0.73
C ALA A 196 -29.68 -10.40 -1.47
N ALA A 197 -28.81 -9.44 -1.77
CA ALA A 197 -29.13 -8.25 -2.54
C ALA A 197 -29.12 -8.48 -4.08
N GLN A 198 -28.77 -9.68 -4.54
CA GLN A 198 -28.61 -10.04 -5.96
C GLN A 198 -27.60 -9.16 -6.71
N GLU A 199 -26.58 -8.68 -6.01
CA GLU A 199 -25.54 -7.79 -6.55
C GLU A 199 -24.41 -8.60 -7.21
N THR A 200 -24.68 -9.22 -8.34
CA THR A 200 -23.76 -10.11 -9.06
C THR A 200 -22.71 -9.38 -9.90
N GLU A 201 -22.93 -8.10 -10.16
CA GLU A 201 -22.08 -7.29 -11.06
C GLU A 201 -21.18 -6.30 -10.30
N ILE A 202 -20.89 -6.56 -9.04
CA ILE A 202 -19.97 -5.72 -8.24
C ILE A 202 -18.93 -6.51 -7.48
N VAL A 203 -17.81 -5.85 -7.20
CA VAL A 203 -16.74 -6.32 -6.32
C VAL A 203 -16.50 -5.27 -5.25
N LEU A 204 -16.66 -5.65 -4.00
CA LEU A 204 -16.33 -4.82 -2.85
C LEU A 204 -14.81 -4.82 -2.67
N ARG A 205 -14.21 -3.64 -2.47
CA ARG A 205 -12.79 -3.46 -2.23
C ARG A 205 -12.56 -2.90 -0.83
N GLY A 206 -11.87 -3.64 0.01
CA GLY A 206 -11.71 -3.28 1.40
C GLY A 206 -10.36 -3.63 1.97
N GLU A 207 -10.17 -3.22 3.20
CA GLU A 207 -9.02 -3.57 4.03
C GLU A 207 -9.53 -4.30 5.27
N LEU A 208 -9.08 -5.53 5.47
CA LEU A 208 -9.29 -6.31 6.66
C LEU A 208 -8.22 -5.94 7.67
N ASN A 209 -8.60 -5.46 8.85
CA ASN A 209 -7.69 -5.06 9.90
C ASN A 209 -8.22 -5.42 11.29
N GLY A 210 -7.39 -5.36 12.29
CA GLY A 210 -7.78 -5.63 13.68
C GLY A 210 -6.94 -6.70 14.36
N GLN A 211 -7.37 -7.06 15.57
CA GLN A 211 -6.69 -8.08 16.37
C GLN A 211 -6.68 -9.43 15.66
N GLY A 212 -5.52 -10.06 15.58
CA GLY A 212 -5.36 -11.37 14.93
C GLY A 212 -5.28 -11.31 13.40
N VAL A 213 -5.36 -10.12 12.78
CA VAL A 213 -5.10 -9.94 11.36
C VAL A 213 -3.61 -9.73 11.15
N GLY A 214 -2.96 -10.70 10.51
CA GLY A 214 -1.51 -10.86 10.52
C GLY A 214 -0.69 -9.94 9.62
N SER A 215 -1.18 -8.78 9.18
CA SER A 215 -0.54 -8.05 8.08
C SER A 215 0.40 -6.94 8.50
N SER A 216 0.13 -6.19 9.54
CA SER A 216 1.02 -5.09 9.85
C SER A 216 1.89 -5.38 11.07
N GLY A 217 3.19 -5.44 10.88
CA GLY A 217 4.15 -5.45 11.98
C GLY A 217 4.26 -4.09 12.69
N ASN A 218 3.45 -3.11 12.33
CA ASN A 218 3.56 -1.76 12.88
C ASN A 218 2.85 -1.64 14.23
N LYS A 219 3.65 -1.53 15.29
CA LYS A 219 3.16 -1.40 16.68
C LYS A 219 2.35 -0.12 16.92
N LEU A 220 2.43 0.86 16.04
CA LEU A 220 1.63 2.09 16.12
C LEU A 220 0.23 1.91 15.57
N ASN A 221 -0.08 0.81 14.88
CA ASN A 221 -1.40 0.58 14.33
C ASN A 221 -2.45 0.45 15.46
N PRO A 222 -3.37 1.42 15.61
CA PRO A 222 -4.37 1.38 16.68
C PRO A 222 -5.33 0.20 16.53
N ALA A 223 -5.57 -0.27 15.31
CA ALA A 223 -6.46 -1.38 15.03
C ALA A 223 -6.00 -2.72 15.63
N LEU A 224 -4.71 -2.88 15.99
CA LEU A 224 -4.22 -4.09 16.66
C LEU A 224 -4.90 -4.35 18.02
N LYS A 225 -5.56 -3.35 18.60
CA LYS A 225 -6.29 -3.44 19.87
C LYS A 225 -7.81 -3.55 19.67
N GLU A 226 -8.28 -3.47 18.45
CA GLU A 226 -9.70 -3.50 18.08
C GLU A 226 -10.09 -4.87 17.55
N ALA A 227 -11.38 -5.22 17.63
CA ALA A 227 -11.90 -6.39 16.97
C ALA A 227 -11.68 -6.31 15.46
N ALA A 228 -11.32 -7.42 14.83
CA ALA A 228 -11.08 -7.43 13.40
C ALA A 228 -12.36 -7.10 12.62
N ASN A 229 -12.23 -6.26 11.61
CA ASN A 229 -13.31 -5.83 10.73
C ASN A 229 -12.80 -5.50 9.33
N ILE A 230 -13.72 -5.27 8.39
CA ILE A 230 -13.41 -4.80 7.05
C ILE A 230 -13.93 -3.38 6.90
N ARG A 231 -13.07 -2.48 6.42
CA ARG A 231 -13.42 -1.13 5.98
C ARG A 231 -13.30 -1.05 4.46
N PHE A 232 -14.41 -0.71 3.81
CA PHE A 232 -14.45 -0.64 2.35
C PHE A 232 -14.00 0.74 1.87
N PHE A 233 -13.07 0.74 0.90
CA PHE A 233 -12.54 1.96 0.29
C PHE A 233 -13.00 2.14 -1.18
N GLY A 234 -13.69 1.17 -1.74
CA GLY A 234 -14.21 1.22 -3.09
C GLY A 234 -15.17 0.06 -3.41
N ILE A 235 -15.93 0.25 -4.45
CA ILE A 235 -16.71 -0.79 -5.13
C ILE A 235 -16.38 -0.68 -6.61
N ASP A 236 -16.13 -1.81 -7.24
CA ASP A 236 -15.95 -1.88 -8.68
C ASP A 236 -17.20 -2.51 -9.31
N ARG A 237 -17.58 -2.03 -10.50
CA ARG A 237 -18.55 -2.70 -11.36
C ARG A 237 -17.85 -3.81 -12.14
N LEU A 238 -18.46 -4.99 -12.19
CA LEU A 238 -17.97 -6.15 -12.92
C LEU A 238 -18.74 -6.28 -14.24
N ARG A 239 -18.05 -6.20 -15.37
CA ARG A 239 -18.64 -6.37 -16.70
C ARG A 239 -17.77 -7.27 -17.56
N GLY A 240 -18.31 -8.40 -18.01
CA GLY A 240 -17.56 -9.36 -18.83
C GLY A 240 -16.29 -9.88 -18.16
N GLY A 241 -16.27 -10.03 -16.82
CA GLY A 241 -15.09 -10.45 -16.05
C GLY A 241 -14.10 -9.32 -15.73
N ILE A 242 -14.29 -8.10 -16.23
CA ILE A 242 -13.39 -6.95 -16.02
C ILE A 242 -14.00 -6.00 -14.99
N THR A 243 -13.17 -5.51 -14.06
CA THR A 243 -13.60 -4.56 -13.02
C THR A 243 -13.33 -3.11 -13.42
N TYR A 244 -14.29 -2.23 -13.08
CA TYR A 244 -14.22 -0.78 -13.28
C TYR A 244 -14.58 -0.07 -11.99
N LYS A 245 -13.71 0.82 -11.49
CA LYS A 245 -13.97 1.61 -10.29
C LYS A 245 -15.26 2.42 -10.42
N LEU A 246 -16.13 2.40 -9.41
CA LEU A 246 -17.25 3.32 -9.34
C LEU A 246 -16.77 4.73 -8.98
N PRO A 247 -17.42 5.79 -9.49
CA PRO A 247 -17.27 7.13 -8.95
C PRO A 247 -17.54 7.15 -7.44
N HIS A 248 -16.85 8.04 -6.71
CA HIS A 248 -16.90 8.04 -5.24
C HIS A 248 -18.33 8.18 -4.69
N ALA A 249 -19.14 9.07 -5.27
CA ALA A 249 -20.53 9.26 -4.84
C ALA A 249 -21.40 7.99 -5.05
N GLU A 250 -21.20 7.28 -6.17
CA GLU A 250 -21.91 6.02 -6.43
C GLU A 250 -21.44 4.92 -5.46
N PHE A 251 -20.15 4.87 -5.17
CA PHE A 251 -19.60 3.97 -4.15
C PHE A 251 -20.25 4.19 -2.78
N VAL A 252 -20.27 5.44 -2.30
CA VAL A 252 -20.83 5.79 -0.99
C VAL A 252 -22.32 5.44 -0.92
N ALA A 253 -23.10 5.79 -1.94
CA ALA A 253 -24.52 5.46 -2.00
C ALA A 253 -24.77 3.94 -2.00
N LYS A 254 -23.99 3.18 -2.77
CA LYS A 254 -24.10 1.71 -2.81
C LYS A 254 -23.68 1.09 -1.47
N ALA A 255 -22.60 1.57 -0.87
CA ALA A 255 -22.14 1.10 0.44
C ALA A 255 -23.21 1.32 1.53
N GLN A 256 -23.86 2.49 1.52
CA GLN A 256 -24.95 2.80 2.42
C GLN A 256 -26.16 1.88 2.21
N ALA A 257 -26.55 1.65 0.95
CA ALA A 257 -27.65 0.75 0.61
C ALA A 257 -27.38 -0.71 1.06
N LEU A 258 -26.12 -1.15 1.00
CA LEU A 258 -25.71 -2.48 1.46
C LEU A 258 -25.43 -2.55 2.98
N GLY A 259 -25.48 -1.43 3.70
CA GLY A 259 -25.17 -1.36 5.13
C GLY A 259 -23.73 -1.70 5.47
N ILE A 260 -22.78 -1.50 4.54
CA ILE A 260 -21.36 -1.80 4.74
C ILE A 260 -20.57 -0.58 5.20
N GLN A 261 -19.54 -0.80 6.02
CA GLN A 261 -18.74 0.28 6.59
C GLN A 261 -17.63 0.72 5.63
N THR A 262 -17.56 2.02 5.37
CA THR A 262 -16.50 2.62 4.55
C THR A 262 -15.33 3.13 5.38
N VAL A 263 -14.20 3.35 4.72
CA VAL A 263 -13.07 4.08 5.31
C VAL A 263 -13.47 5.52 5.63
N PRO A 264 -12.96 6.13 6.72
CA PRO A 264 -13.25 7.51 7.06
C PRO A 264 -12.78 8.48 5.97
N ILE A 265 -13.63 9.44 5.63
CA ILE A 265 -13.27 10.59 4.81
C ILE A 265 -12.61 11.63 5.72
N ILE A 266 -11.45 12.13 5.32
CA ILE A 266 -10.66 13.13 6.05
C ILE A 266 -10.93 14.52 5.51
N PHE A 267 -11.00 14.65 4.18
CA PHE A 267 -11.35 15.90 3.52
C PHE A 267 -11.97 15.66 2.15
N GLU A 268 -12.76 16.65 1.71
CA GLU A 268 -13.29 16.78 0.36
C GLU A 268 -13.18 18.26 -0.03
N LYS A 269 -12.19 18.61 -0.84
CA LYS A 269 -12.00 20.00 -1.26
C LYS A 269 -11.13 20.15 -2.49
N GLU A 270 -11.16 21.32 -3.08
CA GLU A 270 -10.22 21.74 -4.12
C GLU A 270 -8.88 22.16 -3.51
N PHE A 271 -7.80 21.78 -4.17
CA PHE A 271 -6.43 22.19 -3.86
C PHE A 271 -5.87 22.99 -5.01
N SER A 272 -5.27 24.13 -4.68
CA SER A 272 -4.66 25.03 -5.65
C SER A 272 -3.22 24.68 -5.99
N SER A 273 -2.56 23.88 -5.15
CA SER A 273 -1.16 23.50 -5.33
C SER A 273 -0.79 22.19 -4.60
N ARG A 274 0.31 21.60 -5.07
CA ARG A 274 0.97 20.49 -4.38
C ARG A 274 1.32 20.79 -2.93
N GLY A 275 1.84 22.01 -2.67
CA GLY A 275 2.22 22.43 -1.32
C GLY A 275 1.03 22.46 -0.36
N GLU A 276 -0.12 22.95 -0.80
CA GLU A 276 -1.34 22.96 -0.01
C GLU A 276 -1.84 21.57 0.34
N LEU A 277 -1.83 20.65 -0.65
CA LEU A 277 -2.23 19.25 -0.42
C LEU A 277 -1.33 18.57 0.61
N LEU A 278 -0.01 18.67 0.44
CA LEU A 278 0.94 18.06 1.38
C LEU A 278 0.84 18.67 2.78
N ALA A 279 0.75 19.99 2.91
CA ALA A 279 0.59 20.66 4.20
C ALA A 279 -0.70 20.25 4.92
N THR A 280 -1.80 20.05 4.18
CA THR A 280 -3.07 19.55 4.73
C THR A 280 -2.91 18.12 5.29
N CYS A 281 -2.23 17.25 4.54
CA CYS A 281 -1.98 15.87 4.99
C CYS A 281 -1.04 15.83 6.20
N GLU A 282 0.04 16.59 6.20
CA GLU A 282 0.99 16.67 7.32
C GLU A 282 0.36 17.20 8.60
N ALA A 283 -0.49 18.24 8.50
CA ALA A 283 -1.25 18.76 9.64
C ALA A 283 -2.18 17.69 10.24
N TYR A 284 -2.79 16.86 9.40
CA TYR A 284 -3.60 15.74 9.87
C TYR A 284 -2.76 14.65 10.55
N PHE A 285 -1.61 14.28 9.96
CA PHE A 285 -0.68 13.30 10.51
C PHE A 285 -0.09 13.71 11.86
N ALA A 286 0.10 15.01 12.09
CA ALA A 286 0.58 15.52 13.37
C ALA A 286 -0.40 15.26 14.53
N GLN A 287 -1.68 15.09 14.23
CA GLN A 287 -2.74 14.89 15.23
C GLN A 287 -3.27 13.45 15.29
N HIS A 288 -3.00 12.63 14.26
CA HIS A 288 -3.59 11.30 14.12
C HIS A 288 -2.55 10.24 13.76
N VAL A 289 -2.59 9.13 14.48
CA VAL A 289 -1.72 7.97 14.24
C VAL A 289 -2.38 7.08 13.18
N ILE A 290 -2.12 7.39 11.91
CA ILE A 290 -2.61 6.63 10.76
C ILE A 290 -1.48 6.34 9.78
N GLU A 291 -1.63 5.31 8.96
CA GLU A 291 -0.63 4.90 7.96
C GLU A 291 -0.44 5.94 6.85
N GLY A 292 -1.52 6.59 6.46
CA GLY A 292 -1.50 7.57 5.39
C GLY A 292 -2.90 8.01 4.98
N ILE A 293 -2.97 8.75 3.89
CA ILE A 293 -4.21 9.19 3.24
C ILE A 293 -4.18 8.71 1.80
N VAL A 294 -5.28 8.14 1.34
CA VAL A 294 -5.52 7.89 -0.08
C VAL A 294 -6.34 9.05 -0.63
N VAL A 295 -5.79 9.76 -1.59
CA VAL A 295 -6.47 10.82 -2.32
C VAL A 295 -7.00 10.29 -3.64
N ARG A 296 -8.19 10.75 -4.06
CA ARG A 296 -8.80 10.37 -5.33
C ARG A 296 -9.64 11.49 -5.91
N THR A 297 -9.78 11.51 -7.24
CA THR A 297 -10.78 12.36 -7.90
C THR A 297 -12.19 11.82 -7.69
N PRO A 298 -13.24 12.67 -7.76
CA PRO A 298 -14.64 12.23 -7.61
C PRO A 298 -15.06 11.11 -8.57
N ASP A 299 -14.50 11.10 -9.78
CA ASP A 299 -14.76 10.07 -10.80
C ASP A 299 -13.91 8.79 -10.63
N SER A 300 -13.06 8.76 -9.59
CA SER A 300 -12.14 7.65 -9.26
C SER A 300 -11.12 7.27 -10.34
N LYS A 301 -10.91 8.12 -11.37
CA LYS A 301 -9.92 7.87 -12.43
C LYS A 301 -8.48 8.09 -11.96
N PHE A 302 -8.28 9.04 -11.07
CA PHE A 302 -7.00 9.24 -10.39
C PHE A 302 -7.10 8.84 -8.92
N SER A 303 -6.11 8.13 -8.43
CA SER A 303 -5.92 7.87 -7.01
C SER A 303 -4.44 7.66 -6.69
N ALA A 304 -4.03 8.14 -5.51
CA ALA A 304 -2.66 7.98 -5.03
C ALA A 304 -2.63 7.95 -3.50
N LYS A 305 -1.60 7.33 -2.93
CA LYS A 305 -1.36 7.32 -1.48
C LYS A 305 -0.35 8.38 -1.07
N ILE A 306 -0.65 9.08 0.03
CA ILE A 306 0.25 9.98 0.74
C ILE A 306 0.57 9.32 2.09
N MET A 307 1.82 8.89 2.27
CA MET A 307 2.22 8.12 3.45
C MET A 307 2.59 9.02 4.62
N ASN A 308 2.20 8.60 5.82
CA ASN A 308 2.69 9.19 7.06
C ASN A 308 4.10 8.64 7.35
N ASN A 309 5.12 9.42 7.07
CA ASN A 309 6.51 9.03 7.21
C ASN A 309 6.88 8.61 8.65
N TYR A 310 6.29 9.26 9.65
CA TYR A 310 6.48 8.86 11.05
C TYR A 310 5.95 7.45 11.29
N TYR A 311 4.73 7.18 10.84
CA TYR A 311 4.10 5.86 10.98
C TYR A 311 4.90 4.79 10.23
N ASP A 312 5.25 5.04 8.98
CA ASP A 312 5.97 4.09 8.13
C ASP A 312 7.36 3.75 8.69
N SER A 313 8.05 4.71 9.30
CA SER A 313 9.36 4.49 9.94
C SER A 313 9.33 3.56 11.15
N LYS A 314 8.16 3.13 11.61
CA LYS A 314 7.96 2.25 12.78
C LYS A 314 7.52 0.82 12.40
N LYS A 315 7.34 0.54 11.11
CA LYS A 315 7.07 -0.81 10.58
C LYS A 315 8.24 -1.75 10.76
#